data_cf12aa2c2ad63ce171335aa82b113681
#
_entry.id   cf12aa2c2ad63ce171335aa82b113681
#
_cell.length_a   1.000
_cell.length_b   1.000
_cell.length_c   1.000
_cell.angle_alpha   90.00
_cell.angle_beta   90.00
_cell.angle_gamma   90.00
#
_symmetry.space_group_name_H-M   'P 1'
#
loop_
_entity.id
_entity.type
_entity.pdbx_description
1 polymer ?
#
loop_
_entity_poly.entity_id
_entity_poly.type
_entity_poly.pdbx_seq_one_letter_code
_entity_poly.pdbx_strand_id
1 'polypeptide(L)' 'MIPIQQILVRCTEEQLESILSSCQTIMSHMEFVTGHTSLQLAGDNEQYWKIYGLNCLVFTELAARAQDKTKRNPNPLMK' A
#
# COMPACT_ATOMS: atom_id res chain seq x y z
N MET A 1 17.70 12.81 4.47
CA MET A 1 16.30 12.46 4.17
C MET A 1 16.03 11.01 4.57
N ILE A 2 14.93 10.78 5.25
CA ILE A 2 14.57 9.45 5.71
C ILE A 2 13.80 8.74 4.58
N PRO A 3 14.23 7.55 4.15
CA PRO A 3 13.48 6.80 3.14
C PRO A 3 12.06 6.47 3.62
N ILE A 4 11.11 6.47 2.69
CA ILE A 4 9.71 6.23 3.01
C ILE A 4 9.51 4.85 3.68
N GLN A 5 10.29 3.85 3.31
CA GLN A 5 10.20 2.53 3.92
C GLN A 5 10.49 2.58 5.42
N GLN A 6 11.44 3.42 5.84
CA GLN A 6 11.75 3.54 7.26
C GLN A 6 10.62 4.20 8.03
N ILE A 7 9.90 5.11 7.39
CA ILE A 7 8.73 5.72 7.99
C ILE A 7 7.62 4.67 8.13
N LEU A 8 7.41 3.89 7.10
CA LEU A 8 6.35 2.88 7.09
C LEU A 8 6.55 1.80 8.14
N VAL A 9 7.81 1.37 8.37
CA VAL A 9 8.05 0.32 9.36
C VAL A 9 7.77 0.81 10.79
N ARG A 10 7.75 2.13 11.00
CA ARG A 10 7.42 2.72 12.31
C ARG A 10 5.92 2.94 12.50
N CYS A 11 5.14 2.84 11.44
CA CYS A 11 3.71 3.02 11.52
C CYS A 11 3.03 1.81 12.15
N THR A 12 1.92 2.06 12.86
CA THR A 12 1.08 0.97 13.33
C THR A 12 0.30 0.37 12.16
N GLU A 13 -0.26 -0.82 12.36
CA GLU A 13 -1.09 -1.42 11.33
C GLU A 13 -2.28 -0.54 10.98
N GLU A 14 -2.91 0.09 11.99
CA GLU A 14 -4.01 1.02 11.76
C GLU A 14 -3.59 2.19 10.88
N GLN A 15 -2.40 2.74 11.15
CA GLN A 15 -1.89 3.86 10.35
C GLN A 15 -1.64 3.43 8.92
N LEU A 16 -1.06 2.26 8.73
CA LEU A 16 -0.80 1.73 7.39
C LEU A 16 -2.09 1.47 6.62
N GLU A 17 -3.09 0.90 7.28
CA GLU A 17 -4.39 0.66 6.66
C GLU A 17 -5.07 1.98 6.28
N SER A 18 -4.93 2.99 7.12
CA SER A 18 -5.48 4.31 6.84
C SER A 18 -4.82 4.94 5.62
N ILE A 19 -3.49 4.83 5.52
CA ILE A 19 -2.76 5.34 4.36
C ILE A 19 -3.20 4.59 3.10
N LEU A 20 -3.30 3.28 3.19
CA LEU A 20 -3.72 2.44 2.07
C LEU A 20 -5.10 2.83 1.57
N SER A 21 -6.04 2.98 2.49
CA SER A 21 -7.41 3.40 2.16
C SER A 21 -7.42 4.76 1.50
N SER A 22 -6.64 5.70 2.01
CA SER A 22 -6.54 7.05 1.43
C SER A 22 -5.98 7.01 0.02
N CYS A 23 -4.94 6.22 -0.21
CA CYS A 23 -4.35 6.07 -1.54
C CYS A 23 -5.39 5.51 -2.52
N GLN A 24 -6.13 4.49 -2.12
CA GLN A 24 -7.15 3.88 -2.96
C GLN A 24 -8.27 4.86 -3.29
N THR A 25 -8.69 5.65 -2.31
CA THR A 25 -9.72 6.66 -2.51
C THR A 25 -9.26 7.72 -3.50
N ILE A 26 -8.04 8.21 -3.34
CA ILE A 26 -7.49 9.23 -4.24
C ILE A 26 -7.37 8.67 -5.66
N MET A 27 -6.84 7.47 -5.80
CA MET A 27 -6.70 6.85 -7.12
C MET A 27 -8.04 6.66 -7.80
N SER A 28 -9.05 6.18 -7.07
CA SER A 28 -10.39 6.00 -7.61
C SER A 28 -10.98 7.34 -8.04
N HIS A 29 -10.77 8.39 -7.25
CA HIS A 29 -11.27 9.72 -7.58
C HIS A 29 -10.61 10.24 -8.87
N MET A 30 -9.31 10.05 -9.01
CA MET A 30 -8.60 10.47 -10.22
C MET A 30 -9.11 9.74 -11.44
N GLU A 31 -9.37 8.44 -11.33
CA GLU A 31 -9.95 7.68 -12.43
C GLU A 31 -11.33 8.20 -12.81
N PHE A 32 -12.14 8.52 -11.81
CA PHE A 32 -13.48 9.06 -12.04
C PHE A 32 -13.42 10.43 -12.74
N VAL A 33 -12.58 11.33 -12.25
CA VAL A 33 -12.49 12.69 -12.78
C VAL A 33 -11.95 12.72 -14.20
N THR A 34 -10.93 11.90 -14.48
CA THR A 34 -10.29 11.89 -15.80
C THR A 34 -11.00 11.00 -16.80
N GLY A 35 -11.76 10.01 -16.33
CA GLY A 35 -12.35 9.00 -17.19
C GLY A 35 -11.34 8.03 -17.74
N HIS A 36 -10.10 8.04 -17.23
CA HIS A 36 -9.04 7.15 -17.65
C HIS A 36 -8.98 5.93 -16.74
N THR A 37 -8.52 4.81 -17.29
CA THR A 37 -8.31 3.61 -16.50
C THR A 37 -7.08 3.77 -15.61
N SER A 38 -6.98 2.90 -14.61
CA SER A 38 -5.82 2.85 -13.74
C SER A 38 -4.51 2.69 -14.53
N LEU A 39 -4.53 1.84 -15.56
CA LEU A 39 -3.37 1.60 -16.38
C LEU A 39 -2.94 2.85 -17.17
N GLN A 40 -3.91 3.57 -17.71
CA GLN A 40 -3.62 4.80 -18.45
C GLN A 40 -3.02 5.86 -17.54
N LEU A 41 -3.59 6.05 -16.36
CA LEU A 41 -3.08 7.03 -15.41
C LEU A 41 -1.68 6.66 -14.90
N ALA A 42 -1.43 5.40 -14.66
CA ALA A 42 -0.11 4.96 -14.20
C ALA A 42 0.97 5.27 -15.24
N GLY A 43 0.62 5.23 -16.53
CA GLY A 43 1.57 5.53 -17.60
C GLY A 43 1.76 7.00 -17.88
N ASP A 44 0.72 7.82 -17.67
CA ASP A 44 0.72 9.20 -18.13
C ASP A 44 0.69 10.25 -17.03
N ASN A 45 0.30 9.88 -15.83
CA ASN A 45 0.13 10.85 -14.74
C ASN A 45 1.14 10.59 -13.64
N GLU A 46 2.10 11.52 -13.49
CA GLU A 46 3.16 11.37 -12.50
C GLU A 46 2.63 11.31 -11.07
N GLN A 47 1.62 12.12 -10.75
CA GLN A 47 1.06 12.15 -9.41
C GLN A 47 0.34 10.84 -9.09
N TYR A 48 -0.39 10.31 -10.04
CA TYR A 48 -1.04 9.03 -9.88
C TYR A 48 0.00 7.93 -9.65
N TRP A 49 1.08 7.97 -10.44
CA TRP A 49 2.16 6.99 -10.32
C TRP A 49 2.79 7.02 -8.93
N LYS A 50 2.99 8.21 -8.36
CA LYS A 50 3.55 8.36 -7.02
C LYS A 50 2.62 7.77 -5.95
N ILE A 51 1.33 8.03 -6.08
CA ILE A 51 0.34 7.49 -5.14
C ILE A 51 0.27 5.96 -5.27
N TYR A 52 0.30 5.47 -6.49
CA TYR A 52 0.33 4.05 -6.75
C TYR A 52 1.55 3.39 -6.10
N GLY A 53 2.71 4.02 -6.23
CA GLY A 53 3.93 3.52 -5.60
C GLY A 53 3.82 3.45 -4.09
N LEU A 54 3.27 4.50 -3.47
CA LEU A 54 3.04 4.50 -2.02
C LEU A 54 2.07 3.40 -1.63
N ASN A 55 1.00 3.23 -2.38
CA ASN A 55 0.03 2.17 -2.14
C ASN A 55 0.70 0.79 -2.14
N CYS A 56 1.58 0.54 -3.10
CA CYS A 56 2.31 -0.72 -3.18
C CYS A 56 3.25 -0.92 -2.00
N LEU A 57 3.95 0.12 -1.57
CA LEU A 57 4.87 0.04 -0.43
C LEU A 57 4.12 -0.27 0.86
N VAL A 58 2.99 0.39 1.09
CA VAL A 58 2.17 0.15 2.28
C VAL A 58 1.63 -1.27 2.28
N PHE A 59 1.13 -1.71 1.14
CA PHE A 59 0.61 -3.06 0.99
C PHE A 59 1.70 -4.10 1.28
N THR A 60 2.91 -3.87 0.77
CA THR A 60 4.04 -4.77 0.98
C THR A 60 4.40 -4.86 2.46
N GLU A 61 4.39 -3.73 3.16
CA GLU A 61 4.68 -3.72 4.60
C GLU A 61 3.62 -4.50 5.38
N LEU A 62 2.35 -4.29 5.07
CA LEU A 62 1.27 -5.03 5.73
C LEU A 62 1.37 -6.53 5.46
N ALA A 63 1.68 -6.91 4.23
CA ALA A 63 1.84 -8.32 3.87
C ALA A 63 3.02 -8.94 4.62
N ALA A 64 4.12 -8.22 4.75
CA ALA A 64 5.29 -8.71 5.49
C ALA A 64 4.96 -8.93 6.96
N ARG A 65 4.19 -8.04 7.56
CA ARG A 65 3.76 -8.20 8.96
C ARG A 65 2.85 -9.40 9.15
N ALA A 66 1.96 -9.62 8.19
CA ALA A 66 1.07 -10.78 8.24
C ALA A 66 1.85 -12.07 8.17
N GLN A 67 2.86 -12.14 7.30
CA GLN A 67 3.73 -13.31 7.19
C GLN A 67 4.53 -13.54 8.45
N ASP A 68 5.03 -12.46 9.05
CA ASP A 68 5.78 -12.56 10.30
C ASP A 68 4.92 -13.13 11.43
N LYS A 69 3.68 -12.69 11.52
CA LYS A 69 2.74 -13.21 12.52
C LYS A 69 2.49 -14.69 12.31
N THR A 70 2.36 -15.11 11.06
CA THR A 70 2.16 -16.52 10.74
C THR A 70 3.35 -17.36 11.16
N LYS A 71 4.57 -16.86 10.95
CA LYS A 71 5.77 -17.55 11.35
C LYS A 71 5.91 -17.66 12.86
N ARG A 72 5.54 -16.61 13.58
CA ARG A 72 5.63 -16.59 15.05
C ARG A 72 4.64 -17.53 15.69
N ASN A 73 3.57 -17.80 15.02
CA ASN A 73 2.48 -18.60 15.56
C ASN A 73 2.22 -19.77 14.64
N PRO A 74 3.15 -20.74 14.61
CA PRO A 74 3.03 -21.87 13.71
C PRO A 74 1.77 -22.67 14.02
N ASN A 75 1.09 -23.05 12.98
CA ASN A 75 -0.11 -23.86 13.12
C ASN A 75 0.29 -25.31 13.37
N PRO A 76 -0.06 -25.88 14.53
CA PRO A 76 0.30 -27.26 14.84
C PRO A 76 -0.29 -28.26 13.84
N LEU A 77 -1.35 -27.89 13.17
CA LEU A 77 -1.94 -28.77 12.15
C LEU A 77 -1.12 -28.84 10.88
N MET A 78 -0.18 -27.94 10.73
CA MET A 78 0.66 -27.89 9.55
C MET A 78 1.92 -28.75 9.64
N LYS A 79 2.03 -29.48 10.66
CA LYS A 79 3.20 -30.35 10.85
C LYS A 79 3.26 -31.48 9.83
#